data_3ab349470bf9bd910e31c4d679de90d0
#
_entry.id   3ab349470bf9bd910e31c4d679de90d0
#
_cell.length_a   1.000
_cell.length_b   1.000
_cell.length_c   1.000
_cell.angle_alpha   90.00
_cell.angle_beta   90.00
_cell.angle_gamma   90.00
#
_symmetry.space_group_name_H-M   'P 1'
#
loop_
_entity.id
_entity.type
_entity.pdbx_description
1 polymer ?
#
loop_
_entity_poly.entity_id
_entity_poly.type
_entity_poly.pdbx_seq_one_letter_code
_entity_poly.pdbx_strand_id
1 'polypeptide(L)'
;SIVLFSTVAVKQGFPNHAIVSSAKGAVEGLTLALAAEFAPNIRVNCIAPSLTKSKISEFLLKNEKMAESIAKMHPMKRLGEGSDSSSIAKFLLSEESSWVTGQIFGIDGGRSSVA
;
A
#
# COMPACT_ATOMS: atom_id res chain seq x y z
N SER A 1 6.40 -4.09 16.79
CA SER A 1 5.56 -4.07 15.58
C SER A 1 6.39 -3.76 14.34
N ILE A 2 6.09 -4.45 13.25
CA ILE A 2 6.75 -4.28 11.95
C ILE A 2 5.69 -3.88 10.92
N VAL A 3 6.00 -2.87 10.12
CA VAL A 3 5.16 -2.44 8.99
C VAL A 3 5.98 -2.51 7.71
N LEU A 4 5.51 -3.30 6.76
CA LEU A 4 6.10 -3.45 5.43
C LEU A 4 5.28 -2.66 4.40
N PHE A 5 5.87 -2.40 3.23
CA PHE A 5 5.20 -1.67 2.15
C PHE A 5 5.14 -2.50 0.87
N SER A 6 3.93 -2.75 0.41
CA SER A 6 3.59 -3.34 -0.89
C SER A 6 3.05 -2.29 -1.86
N THR A 7 2.18 -2.69 -2.74
CA THR A 7 1.44 -1.86 -3.69
C THR A 7 0.13 -2.53 -4.08
N VAL A 8 -0.88 -1.74 -4.39
CA VAL A 8 -2.15 -2.28 -4.94
C VAL A 8 -1.97 -3.05 -6.25
N ALA A 9 -0.84 -2.87 -6.94
CA ALA A 9 -0.53 -3.61 -8.16
C ALA A 9 -0.38 -5.13 -7.94
N VAL A 10 -0.25 -5.60 -6.71
CA VAL A 10 -0.29 -7.03 -6.37
C VAL A 10 -1.72 -7.56 -6.46
N LYS A 11 -2.67 -6.83 -5.90
CA LYS A 11 -4.08 -7.22 -5.87
C LYS A 11 -4.80 -6.97 -7.19
N GLN A 12 -4.47 -5.87 -7.86
CA GLN A 12 -5.04 -5.48 -9.14
C GLN A 12 -3.94 -5.46 -10.21
N GLY A 13 -4.11 -6.25 -11.28
CA GLY A 13 -3.16 -6.28 -12.38
C GLY A 13 -3.11 -4.95 -13.13
N PHE A 14 -1.89 -4.47 -13.39
CA PHE A 14 -1.65 -3.31 -14.26
C PHE A 14 -0.67 -3.68 -15.37
N PRO A 15 -0.85 -3.17 -16.58
CA PRO A 15 0.14 -3.33 -17.65
C PRO A 15 1.52 -2.82 -17.19
N ASN A 16 2.59 -3.49 -17.62
CA ASN A 16 3.99 -3.13 -17.31
C ASN A 16 4.39 -3.17 -15.82
N HIS A 17 3.63 -3.88 -14.96
CA HIS A 17 3.91 -3.99 -13.53
C HIS A 17 4.41 -5.38 -13.09
N ALA A 18 4.73 -6.29 -14.03
CA ALA A 18 5.10 -7.66 -13.69
C ALA A 18 6.24 -7.75 -12.65
N ILE A 19 7.31 -6.99 -12.84
CA ILE A 19 8.48 -7.01 -11.95
C ILE A 19 8.10 -6.45 -10.56
N VAL A 20 7.46 -5.29 -10.51
CA VAL A 20 7.10 -4.67 -9.23
C VAL A 20 6.03 -5.48 -8.50
N SER A 21 5.05 -6.05 -9.22
CA SER A 21 4.02 -6.91 -8.63
C SER A 21 4.61 -8.19 -8.05
N SER A 22 5.56 -8.81 -8.75
CA SER A 22 6.27 -10.00 -8.25
C SER A 22 7.07 -9.69 -6.98
N ALA A 23 7.87 -8.62 -7.00
CA ALA A 23 8.68 -8.22 -5.85
C ALA A 23 7.81 -7.85 -4.64
N LYS A 24 6.74 -7.11 -4.87
CA LYS A 24 5.82 -6.68 -3.79
C LYS A 24 4.87 -7.78 -3.33
N GLY A 25 4.51 -8.71 -4.20
CA GLY A 25 3.81 -9.94 -3.81
C GLY A 25 4.64 -10.79 -2.85
N ALA A 26 5.96 -10.87 -3.06
CA ALA A 26 6.87 -11.51 -2.11
C ALA A 26 6.85 -10.81 -0.73
N VAL A 27 6.75 -9.48 -0.68
CA VAL A 27 6.62 -8.73 0.59
C VAL A 27 5.29 -9.05 1.29
N GLU A 28 4.20 -9.23 0.55
CA GLU A 28 2.91 -9.63 1.14
C GLU A 28 2.98 -11.05 1.71
N GLY A 29 3.57 -12.00 0.97
CA GLY A 29 3.82 -13.36 1.47
C GLY A 29 4.72 -13.35 2.71
N LEU A 30 5.79 -12.57 2.71
CA LEU A 30 6.67 -12.38 3.86
C LEU A 30 5.91 -11.82 5.07
N THR A 31 5.00 -10.87 4.85
CA THR A 31 4.17 -10.32 5.94
C THR A 31 3.39 -11.40 6.67
N LEU A 32 2.76 -12.30 5.92
CA LEU A 32 1.98 -13.40 6.50
C LEU A 32 2.86 -14.40 7.25
N ALA A 33 3.99 -14.78 6.65
CA ALA A 33 4.94 -15.71 7.26
C ALA A 33 5.50 -15.17 8.57
N LEU A 34 6.01 -13.94 8.57
CA LEU A 34 6.56 -13.30 9.77
C LEU A 34 5.49 -13.05 10.84
N ALA A 35 4.26 -12.71 10.45
CA ALA A 35 3.17 -12.57 11.40
C ALA A 35 2.89 -13.89 12.14
N ALA A 36 2.91 -15.02 11.43
CA ALA A 36 2.73 -16.34 12.02
C ALA A 36 3.92 -16.76 12.91
N GLU A 37 5.15 -16.52 12.44
CA GLU A 37 6.36 -16.90 13.17
C GLU A 37 6.56 -16.10 14.45
N PHE A 38 6.21 -14.81 14.44
CA PHE A 38 6.52 -13.90 15.54
C PHE A 38 5.38 -13.70 16.54
N ALA A 39 4.18 -14.17 16.22
CA ALA A 39 3.08 -14.11 17.17
C ALA A 39 3.39 -14.96 18.42
N PRO A 40 2.97 -14.53 19.61
CA PRO A 40 2.22 -13.31 19.92
C PRO A 40 3.10 -12.08 20.21
N ASN A 41 4.43 -12.20 20.08
CA ASN A 41 5.38 -11.20 20.57
C ASN A 41 5.55 -9.99 19.66
N ILE A 42 5.47 -10.19 18.33
CA ILE A 42 5.64 -9.14 17.34
C ILE A 42 4.51 -9.22 16.33
N ARG A 43 3.87 -8.09 16.08
CA ARG A 43 2.86 -7.94 15.03
C ARG A 43 3.54 -7.52 13.73
N VAL A 44 3.11 -8.09 12.61
CA VAL A 44 3.64 -7.76 11.28
C VAL A 44 2.49 -7.47 10.35
N ASN A 45 2.46 -6.28 9.76
CA ASN A 45 1.43 -5.86 8.83
C ASN A 45 2.05 -5.19 7.60
N CYS A 46 1.28 -5.05 6.55
CA CYS A 46 1.72 -4.44 5.29
C CYS A 46 0.76 -3.35 4.84
N ILE A 47 1.29 -2.26 4.30
CA ILE A 47 0.55 -1.18 3.66
C ILE A 47 0.76 -1.30 2.15
N ALA A 48 -0.34 -1.33 1.39
CA ALA A 48 -0.35 -1.42 -0.07
C ALA A 48 -0.97 -0.13 -0.66
N PRO A 49 -0.18 0.92 -0.89
CA PRO A 49 -0.68 2.16 -1.46
C PRO A 49 -0.91 2.05 -2.97
N SER A 50 -1.79 2.90 -3.49
CA SER A 50 -1.82 3.26 -4.91
C SER A 50 -0.85 4.40 -5.19
N LEU A 51 -0.94 4.99 -6.40
CA LEU A 51 -0.05 6.08 -6.77
C LEU A 51 -0.15 7.24 -5.78
N THR A 52 0.96 7.48 -5.11
CA THR A 52 1.11 8.49 -4.06
C THR A 52 2.15 9.51 -4.48
N LYS A 53 1.90 10.79 -4.22
CA LYS A 53 2.86 11.86 -4.48
C LYS A 53 4.12 11.65 -3.64
N SER A 54 5.24 11.45 -4.32
CA SER A 54 6.55 11.19 -3.71
C SER A 54 7.66 11.49 -4.71
N LYS A 55 8.90 11.49 -4.27
CA LYS A 55 10.06 11.65 -5.17
C LYS A 55 10.10 10.56 -6.25
N ILE A 56 9.73 9.33 -5.92
CA ILE A 56 9.71 8.21 -6.89
C ILE A 56 8.66 8.42 -7.97
N SER A 57 7.50 8.97 -7.61
CA SER A 57 6.40 9.21 -8.55
C SER A 57 6.50 10.55 -9.29
N GLU A 58 7.42 11.43 -8.91
CA GLU A 58 7.55 12.79 -9.46
C GLU A 58 7.67 12.79 -10.99
N PHE A 59 8.41 11.84 -11.55
CA PHE A 59 8.56 11.70 -12.99
C PHE A 59 7.20 11.52 -13.71
N LEU A 60 6.32 10.67 -13.17
CA LEU A 60 4.98 10.44 -13.70
C LEU A 60 4.07 11.66 -13.49
N LEU A 61 4.28 12.39 -12.40
CA LEU A 61 3.41 13.50 -11.98
C LEU A 61 3.77 14.84 -12.64
N LYS A 62 4.91 14.93 -13.33
CA LYS A 62 5.28 16.11 -14.14
C LYS A 62 4.29 16.39 -15.27
N ASN A 63 3.64 15.35 -15.80
CA ASN A 63 2.57 15.49 -16.77
C ASN A 63 1.23 15.66 -16.03
N GLU A 64 0.72 16.88 -15.94
CA GLU A 64 -0.53 17.21 -15.24
C GLU A 64 -1.74 16.46 -15.78
N LYS A 65 -1.86 16.28 -17.09
CA LYS A 65 -2.96 15.53 -17.72
C LYS A 65 -2.93 14.05 -17.32
N MET A 66 -1.74 13.46 -17.25
CA MET A 66 -1.55 12.08 -16.80
C MET A 66 -1.92 11.95 -15.32
N ALA A 67 -1.43 12.85 -14.49
CA ALA A 67 -1.73 12.86 -13.04
C ALA A 67 -3.24 12.99 -12.79
N GLU A 68 -3.92 13.89 -13.50
CA GLU A 68 -5.37 14.08 -13.43
C GLU A 68 -6.14 12.83 -13.91
N SER A 69 -5.71 12.23 -15.01
CA SER A 69 -6.31 10.99 -15.54
C SER A 69 -6.21 9.86 -14.50
N ILE A 70 -5.05 9.69 -13.88
CA ILE A 70 -4.85 8.66 -12.84
C ILE A 70 -5.67 8.99 -11.58
N ALA A 71 -5.75 10.25 -11.19
CA ALA A 71 -6.59 10.67 -10.06
C ALA A 71 -8.06 10.30 -10.28
N LYS A 72 -8.58 10.52 -11.48
CA LYS A 72 -9.96 10.16 -11.85
C LYS A 72 -10.27 8.67 -11.78
N MET A 73 -9.25 7.81 -11.92
CA MET A 73 -9.41 6.35 -11.80
C MET A 73 -9.62 5.89 -10.35
N HIS A 74 -9.32 6.73 -9.37
CA HIS A 74 -9.59 6.43 -7.97
C HIS A 74 -11.02 6.84 -7.62
N PRO A 75 -11.79 6.02 -6.92
CA PRO A 75 -13.11 6.43 -6.40
C PRO A 75 -13.06 7.74 -5.62
N MET A 76 -12.01 7.98 -4.83
CA MET A 76 -11.81 9.23 -4.08
C MET A 76 -11.35 10.42 -4.93
N LYS A 77 -11.20 10.27 -6.26
CA LYS A 77 -10.91 11.32 -7.24
C LYS A 77 -9.66 12.15 -6.96
N ARG A 78 -8.69 11.57 -6.29
CA ARG A 78 -7.37 12.18 -6.05
C ARG A 78 -6.25 11.15 -6.06
N LEU A 79 -5.02 11.61 -6.14
CA LEU A 79 -3.83 10.80 -5.85
C LEU A 79 -3.63 10.69 -4.33
N GLY A 80 -2.90 9.66 -3.91
CA GLY A 80 -2.48 9.53 -2.53
C GLY A 80 -1.47 10.62 -2.12
N GLU A 81 -1.47 10.94 -0.85
CA GLU A 81 -0.46 11.77 -0.19
C GLU A 81 0.34 10.90 0.79
N GLY A 82 1.56 11.31 1.13
CA GLY A 82 2.37 10.58 2.11
C GLY A 82 1.67 10.41 3.46
N SER A 83 0.87 11.40 3.85
CA SER A 83 0.04 11.37 5.06
C SER A 83 -1.00 10.26 5.08
N ASP A 84 -1.54 9.85 3.94
CA ASP A 84 -2.51 8.75 3.87
C ASP A 84 -1.88 7.44 4.37
N SER A 85 -0.65 7.16 3.92
CA SER A 85 0.08 5.95 4.37
C SER A 85 0.69 6.10 5.76
N SER A 86 1.21 7.28 6.12
CA SER A 86 1.84 7.48 7.42
C SER A 86 0.85 7.43 8.58
N SER A 87 -0.39 7.83 8.38
CA SER A 87 -1.44 7.75 9.39
C SER A 87 -1.75 6.29 9.77
N ILE A 88 -1.90 5.42 8.77
CA ILE A 88 -2.12 3.99 9.05
C ILE A 88 -0.85 3.33 9.62
N ALA A 89 0.34 3.72 9.16
CA ALA A 89 1.60 3.22 9.70
C ALA A 89 1.73 3.56 11.19
N LYS A 90 1.42 4.79 11.59
CA LYS A 90 1.39 5.22 12.98
C LYS A 90 0.46 4.36 13.83
N PHE A 91 -0.77 4.12 13.36
CA PHE A 91 -1.72 3.23 14.03
C PHE A 91 -1.17 1.81 14.17
N LEU A 92 -0.63 1.23 13.10
CA LEU A 92 -0.11 -0.14 13.11
C LEU A 92 1.13 -0.32 13.99
N LEU A 93 1.91 0.72 14.20
CA LEU A 93 3.09 0.72 15.08
C LEU A 93 2.74 0.97 16.55
N SER A 94 1.52 1.43 16.85
CA SER A 94 1.07 1.75 18.21
C SER A 94 0.36 0.58 18.87
N GLU A 95 0.11 0.71 20.18
CA GLU A 95 -0.67 -0.26 20.97
C GLU A 95 -2.16 -0.29 20.58
N GLU A 96 -2.67 0.75 19.91
CA GLU A 96 -4.05 0.81 19.45
C GLU A 96 -4.38 -0.33 18.45
N SER A 97 -3.35 -0.86 17.77
CA SER A 97 -3.47 -2.01 16.87
C SER A 97 -3.04 -3.35 17.48
N SER A 98 -3.13 -3.50 18.80
CA SER A 98 -2.64 -4.68 19.53
C SER A 98 -3.28 -6.01 19.09
N TRP A 99 -4.45 -5.98 18.44
CA TRP A 99 -5.14 -7.15 17.88
C TRP A 99 -5.05 -7.25 16.34
N VAL A 100 -4.08 -6.55 15.73
CA VAL A 100 -3.92 -6.48 14.27
C VAL A 100 -2.55 -7.02 13.87
N THR A 101 -2.52 -8.19 13.21
CA THR A 101 -1.31 -8.77 12.63
C THR A 101 -1.65 -9.57 11.37
N GLY A 102 -0.69 -9.74 10.47
CA GLY A 102 -0.86 -10.48 9.22
C GLY A 102 -1.79 -9.80 8.20
N GLN A 103 -2.03 -8.49 8.31
CA GLN A 103 -2.96 -7.78 7.43
C GLN A 103 -2.23 -7.00 6.34
N ILE A 104 -2.83 -6.97 5.15
CA ILE A 104 -2.41 -6.11 4.04
C ILE A 104 -3.48 -5.02 3.84
N PHE A 105 -3.12 -3.78 4.15
CA PHE A 105 -4.02 -2.63 4.09
C PHE A 105 -3.87 -1.89 2.77
N GLY A 106 -4.90 -1.93 1.93
CA GLY A 106 -4.97 -1.10 0.73
C GLY A 106 -5.22 0.36 1.08
N ILE A 107 -4.25 1.24 0.80
CA ILE A 107 -4.39 2.69 0.96
C ILE A 107 -4.38 3.32 -0.43
N ASP A 108 -5.52 3.23 -1.10
CA ASP A 108 -5.60 3.38 -2.54
C ASP A 108 -6.82 4.19 -3.03
N GLY A 109 -7.52 4.86 -2.12
CA GLY A 109 -8.72 5.61 -2.46
C GLY A 109 -9.82 4.75 -3.09
N GLY A 110 -9.85 3.45 -2.79
CA GLY A 110 -10.82 2.48 -3.27
C GLY A 110 -10.48 1.85 -4.63
N ARG A 111 -9.31 2.15 -5.21
CA ARG A 111 -8.95 1.73 -6.57
C ARG A 111 -8.95 0.20 -6.75
N SER A 112 -8.52 -0.56 -5.77
CA SER A 112 -8.44 -2.03 -5.88
C SER A 112 -9.66 -2.78 -5.34
N SER A 113 -10.63 -2.08 -4.77
CA SER A 113 -11.74 -2.72 -4.05
C SER A 113 -13.12 -2.17 -4.39
N VAL A 114 -13.21 -0.96 -4.92
CA VAL A 114 -14.45 -0.30 -5.29
C VAL A 114 -14.41 0.04 -6.78
N ALA A 115 -15.36 -0.48 -7.52
CA ALA A 115 -15.45 -0.25 -8.98
C ALA A 115 -15.99 1.15 -9.30
#